data_77fa312a8bd48d5c7b91fc55a41438a6
#
_entry.id   77fa312a8bd48d5c7b91fc55a41438a6
#
_cell.length_a   1.000
_cell.length_b   1.000
_cell.length_c   1.000
_cell.angle_alpha   90.00
_cell.angle_beta   90.00
_cell.angle_gamma   90.00
#
_symmetry.space_group_name_H-M   'P 1'
#
loop_
_entity.id
_entity.type
_entity.pdbx_description
1 polymer ?
#
loop_
_entity_poly.entity_id
_entity_poly.type
_entity_poly.pdbx_seq_one_letter_code
_entity_poly.pdbx_strand_id
1 'polypeptide(L)'
;GYVTQLVDVLNPSSTFRATIQVFKPATTSDVKVFVNFDDEKVSNTDPNRKYTHIPVTTANGVKTDLIPVTDAARDEFVDVEFEHTPVNANGDPVSFETMRIKVVFEAADSAKVCRIKNFAAFALI
;
A
#
# COMPACT_ATOMS: atom_id res chain seq x y z
N GLY A 1 0.97 11.60 -9.08
CA GLY A 1 -0.43 11.43 -8.78
C GLY A 1 -0.69 10.34 -7.75
N TYR A 2 -1.88 10.30 -7.23
CA TYR A 2 -2.29 9.29 -6.26
C TYR A 2 -3.77 8.95 -6.46
N VAL A 3 -4.14 7.77 -5.97
CA VAL A 3 -5.53 7.30 -5.92
C VAL A 3 -5.85 6.92 -4.48
N THR A 4 -7.03 7.29 -4.01
CA THR A 4 -7.51 6.95 -2.67
C THR A 4 -8.80 6.14 -2.74
N GLN A 5 -8.98 5.23 -1.79
CA GLN A 5 -10.18 4.43 -1.65
C GLN A 5 -10.50 4.21 -0.17
N LEU A 6 -11.77 4.44 0.19
CA LEU A 6 -12.29 4.08 1.51
C LEU A 6 -12.86 2.66 1.46
N VAL A 7 -12.51 1.86 2.45
CA VAL A 7 -13.04 0.51 2.63
C VAL A 7 -13.62 0.38 4.03
N ASP A 8 -14.91 0.06 4.13
CA ASP A 8 -15.56 -0.30 5.38
C ASP A 8 -15.49 -1.80 5.57
N VAL A 9 -15.09 -2.25 6.76
CA VAL A 9 -15.05 -3.67 7.10
C VAL A 9 -16.24 -4.04 7.96
N LEU A 10 -16.87 -5.18 7.64
CA LEU A 10 -18.08 -5.63 8.34
C LEU A 10 -17.83 -5.97 9.81
N ASN A 11 -16.64 -6.44 10.13
CA ASN A 11 -16.21 -6.78 11.49
C ASN A 11 -14.89 -6.11 11.78
N PRO A 12 -14.59 -5.79 13.07
CA PRO A 12 -13.27 -5.31 13.42
C PRO A 12 -12.18 -6.27 12.92
N SER A 13 -11.16 -5.71 12.30
CA SER A 13 -10.07 -6.48 11.67
C SER A 13 -8.74 -6.05 12.25
N SER A 14 -7.73 -6.90 12.18
CA SER A 14 -6.42 -6.63 12.75
C SER A 14 -5.31 -6.53 11.70
N THR A 15 -5.52 -7.04 10.50
CA THR A 15 -4.49 -7.07 9.46
C THR A 15 -5.03 -6.55 8.14
N PHE A 16 -4.29 -5.63 7.55
CA PHE A 16 -4.48 -5.17 6.18
C PHE A 16 -3.65 -6.04 5.24
N ARG A 17 -4.25 -6.46 4.14
CA ARG A 17 -3.53 -7.14 3.06
C ARG A 17 -4.01 -6.60 1.71
N ALA A 18 -3.06 -6.36 0.80
CA ALA A 18 -3.37 -5.99 -0.58
C ALA A 18 -2.48 -6.77 -1.53
N THR A 19 -3.03 -7.09 -2.69
CA THR A 19 -2.31 -7.67 -3.82
C THR A 19 -2.49 -6.78 -5.02
N ILE A 20 -1.44 -6.65 -5.83
CA ILE A 20 -1.42 -5.76 -6.98
C ILE A 20 -0.46 -6.34 -8.02
N GLN A 21 -0.78 -6.16 -9.29
CA GLN A 21 0.16 -6.43 -10.36
C GLN A 21 0.78 -5.12 -10.83
N VAL A 22 2.11 -5.05 -10.86
CA VAL A 22 2.87 -3.83 -11.14
C VAL A 22 3.73 -4.00 -12.39
N PHE A 23 3.63 -3.04 -13.29
CA PHE A 23 4.58 -2.80 -14.36
C PHE A 23 5.49 -1.66 -13.92
N LYS A 24 6.78 -1.96 -13.73
CA LYS A 24 7.79 -0.97 -13.31
C LYS A 24 8.86 -0.84 -14.39
N PRO A 25 8.80 0.22 -15.22
CA PRO A 25 9.67 0.33 -16.40
C PRO A 25 11.09 0.78 -16.09
N ALA A 26 11.37 1.32 -14.91
CA ALA A 26 12.69 1.84 -14.56
C ALA A 26 12.94 1.80 -13.05
N THR A 27 14.22 1.80 -12.65
CA THR A 27 14.61 1.87 -11.24
C THR A 27 14.18 3.17 -10.56
N THR A 28 13.98 4.24 -11.34
CA THR A 28 13.55 5.55 -10.85
C THR A 28 12.05 5.71 -10.76
N SER A 29 11.27 4.77 -11.27
CA SER A 29 9.82 4.74 -11.10
C SER A 29 9.44 3.83 -9.95
N ASP A 30 8.33 4.14 -9.27
CA ASP A 30 7.90 3.37 -8.10
C ASP A 30 6.40 3.50 -7.86
N VAL A 31 5.86 2.53 -7.13
CA VAL A 31 4.50 2.55 -6.60
C VAL A 31 4.59 2.32 -5.10
N LYS A 32 3.96 3.19 -4.32
CA LYS A 32 3.92 3.07 -2.86
C LYS A 32 2.48 3.01 -2.39
N VAL A 33 2.24 2.18 -1.39
CA VAL A 33 0.93 2.03 -0.76
C VAL A 33 0.97 2.61 0.64
N PHE A 34 -0.01 3.47 0.94
CA PHE A 34 -0.20 4.07 2.25
C PHE A 34 -1.61 3.77 2.72
N VAL A 35 -1.78 3.54 4.01
CA VAL A 35 -3.09 3.25 4.59
C VAL A 35 -3.34 4.15 5.80
N ASN A 36 -4.55 4.69 5.87
CA ASN A 36 -5.08 5.36 7.05
C ASN A 36 -6.13 4.45 7.69
N PHE A 37 -5.99 4.16 8.97
CA PHE A 37 -6.91 3.30 9.72
C PHE A 37 -7.83 4.16 10.58
N ASP A 38 -9.14 3.86 10.55
CA ASP A 38 -10.18 4.48 11.39
C ASP A 38 -10.19 6.01 11.36
N ASP A 39 -9.88 6.61 10.21
CA ASP A 39 -9.80 8.06 10.04
C ASP A 39 -8.86 8.76 11.04
N GLU A 40 -7.83 8.05 11.50
CA GLU A 40 -6.84 8.62 12.43
C GLU A 40 -6.22 9.89 11.85
N LYS A 41 -6.11 10.91 12.69
CA LYS A 41 -5.52 12.20 12.32
C LYS A 41 -4.08 12.29 12.82
N VAL A 42 -3.28 13.15 12.18
CA VAL A 42 -1.89 13.37 12.57
C VAL A 42 -1.83 13.86 14.03
N SER A 43 -2.70 14.84 14.37
CA SER A 43 -2.81 15.33 15.75
C SER A 43 -4.10 16.15 15.90
N ASN A 44 -4.39 16.59 17.13
CA ASN A 44 -5.50 17.49 17.41
C ASN A 44 -5.32 18.87 16.77
N THR A 45 -4.07 19.28 16.57
CA THR A 45 -3.73 20.57 15.95
C THR A 45 -3.53 20.47 14.44
N ASP A 46 -3.24 19.28 13.93
CA ASP A 46 -3.16 18.97 12.51
C ASP A 46 -4.20 17.89 12.17
N PRO A 47 -5.36 18.27 11.62
CA PRO A 47 -6.45 17.33 11.36
C PRO A 47 -6.26 16.50 10.09
N ASN A 48 -5.13 16.61 9.40
CA ASN A 48 -4.85 15.78 8.23
C ASN A 48 -4.82 14.30 8.62
N ARG A 49 -5.30 13.44 7.73
CA ARG A 49 -5.28 12.00 7.96
C ARG A 49 -3.85 11.48 8.04
N LYS A 50 -3.61 10.64 9.03
CA LYS A 50 -2.32 9.98 9.22
C LYS A 50 -2.26 8.75 8.33
N TYR A 51 -1.38 8.76 7.33
CA TYR A 51 -1.14 7.62 6.46
C TYR A 51 0.14 6.90 6.87
N THR A 52 0.06 5.58 6.91
CA THR A 52 1.20 4.70 7.19
C THR A 52 1.67 4.07 5.88
N HIS A 53 2.97 4.19 5.57
CA HIS A 53 3.58 3.52 4.44
C HIS A 53 3.64 2.02 4.69
N ILE A 54 3.12 1.24 3.75
CA ILE A 54 3.14 -0.21 3.84
C ILE A 54 4.22 -0.73 2.90
N PRO A 55 5.30 -1.33 3.42
CA PRO A 55 6.34 -1.91 2.56
C PRO A 55 5.84 -3.15 1.84
N VAL A 56 6.48 -3.48 0.72
CA VAL A 56 6.22 -4.69 -0.03
C VAL A 56 6.60 -5.90 0.82
N THR A 57 5.75 -6.92 0.82
CA THR A 57 6.05 -8.21 1.43
C THR A 57 6.52 -9.18 0.34
N THR A 58 7.73 -9.70 0.46
CA THR A 58 8.26 -10.68 -0.48
C THR A 58 7.60 -12.04 -0.29
N ALA A 59 7.81 -12.96 -1.24
CA ALA A 59 7.30 -14.32 -1.16
C ALA A 59 7.79 -15.08 0.09
N ASN A 60 8.92 -14.66 0.68
CA ASN A 60 9.46 -15.24 1.91
C ASN A 60 8.96 -14.53 3.18
N GLY A 61 8.00 -13.62 3.07
CA GLY A 61 7.46 -12.87 4.20
C GLY A 61 8.35 -11.71 4.69
N VAL A 62 9.44 -11.42 3.99
CA VAL A 62 10.35 -10.32 4.33
C VAL A 62 9.79 -9.01 3.81
N LYS A 63 9.79 -7.96 4.65
CA LYS A 63 9.39 -6.62 4.25
C LYS A 63 10.51 -5.94 3.47
N THR A 64 10.16 -5.29 2.37
CA THR A 64 11.12 -4.56 1.53
C THR A 64 10.41 -3.38 0.86
N ASP A 65 11.17 -2.34 0.52
CA ASP A 65 10.64 -1.21 -0.26
C ASP A 65 10.86 -1.40 -1.78
N LEU A 66 11.41 -2.56 -2.17
CA LEU A 66 11.82 -2.77 -3.56
C LEU A 66 10.80 -3.59 -4.35
N ILE A 67 10.29 -2.99 -5.42
CA ILE A 67 9.55 -3.70 -6.48
C ILE A 67 10.54 -3.93 -7.62
N PRO A 68 10.67 -5.17 -8.14
CA PRO A 68 11.57 -5.45 -9.25
C PRO A 68 11.18 -4.68 -10.52
N VAL A 69 12.18 -4.22 -11.27
CA VAL A 69 11.96 -3.67 -12.60
C VAL A 69 11.47 -4.77 -13.52
N THR A 70 10.42 -4.48 -14.30
CA THR A 70 9.80 -5.43 -15.21
C THR A 70 10.27 -5.21 -16.65
N ASP A 71 10.08 -6.21 -17.50
CA ASP A 71 10.44 -6.11 -18.93
C ASP A 71 9.42 -5.24 -19.66
N ALA A 72 9.81 -4.00 -20.00
CA ALA A 72 8.94 -3.04 -20.66
C ALA A 72 8.57 -3.47 -22.09
N ALA A 73 9.45 -4.21 -22.78
CA ALA A 73 9.19 -4.65 -24.14
C ALA A 73 8.11 -5.75 -24.20
N ARG A 74 7.85 -6.41 -23.10
CA ARG A 74 6.86 -7.48 -23.00
C ARG A 74 5.60 -7.07 -22.23
N ASP A 75 5.50 -5.82 -21.80
CA ASP A 75 4.43 -5.37 -20.89
C ASP A 75 4.31 -6.30 -19.68
N GLU A 76 5.44 -6.68 -19.09
CA GLU A 76 5.49 -7.63 -17.98
C GLU A 76 5.04 -6.99 -16.68
N PHE A 77 4.09 -7.64 -16.01
CA PHE A 77 3.63 -7.26 -14.67
C PHE A 77 4.11 -8.28 -13.66
N VAL A 78 4.50 -7.83 -12.51
CA VAL A 78 4.90 -8.67 -11.38
C VAL A 78 3.86 -8.60 -10.29
N ASP A 79 3.58 -9.76 -9.65
CA ASP A 79 2.69 -9.83 -8.49
C ASP A 79 3.40 -9.27 -7.26
N VAL A 80 2.75 -8.34 -6.58
CA VAL A 80 3.28 -7.70 -5.37
C VAL A 80 2.24 -7.79 -4.27
N GLU A 81 2.69 -8.11 -3.07
CA GLU A 81 1.84 -8.21 -1.88
C GLU A 81 2.27 -7.19 -0.83
N PHE A 82 1.27 -6.63 -0.15
CA PHE A 82 1.44 -5.71 0.98
C PHE A 82 0.66 -6.28 2.15
N GLU A 83 1.29 -6.34 3.32
CA GLU A 83 0.64 -6.80 4.54
C GLU A 83 1.09 -5.95 5.72
N HIS A 84 0.13 -5.53 6.55
CA HIS A 84 0.43 -4.72 7.72
C HIS A 84 -0.59 -4.98 8.82
N THR A 85 -0.07 -5.14 10.04
CA THR A 85 -0.88 -5.20 11.26
C THR A 85 -0.61 -3.94 12.06
N PRO A 86 -1.58 -3.02 12.20
CA PRO A 86 -1.39 -1.85 13.05
C PRO A 86 -1.13 -2.26 14.50
N VAL A 87 -0.23 -1.53 15.16
CA VAL A 87 0.11 -1.78 16.57
C VAL A 87 0.04 -0.48 17.35
N ASN A 88 -0.24 -0.60 18.67
CA ASN A 88 -0.19 0.54 19.58
C ASN A 88 1.25 0.82 20.05
N ALA A 89 1.41 1.77 20.96
CA ALA A 89 2.72 2.15 21.49
C ALA A 89 3.44 1.00 22.21
N ASN A 90 2.70 0.00 22.70
CA ASN A 90 3.26 -1.18 23.37
C ASN A 90 3.58 -2.33 22.40
N GLY A 91 3.31 -2.15 21.09
CA GLY A 91 3.53 -3.18 20.09
C GLY A 91 2.39 -4.19 19.96
N ASP A 92 1.27 -3.99 20.65
CA ASP A 92 0.13 -4.90 20.57
C ASP A 92 -0.73 -4.60 19.34
N PRO A 93 -1.27 -5.63 18.66
CA PRO A 93 -2.16 -5.43 17.52
C PRO A 93 -3.40 -4.60 17.90
N VAL A 94 -3.81 -3.71 17.02
CA VAL A 94 -4.99 -2.83 17.19
C VAL A 94 -5.99 -3.15 16.10
N SER A 95 -7.25 -3.39 16.49
CA SER A 95 -8.34 -3.60 15.53
C SER A 95 -8.72 -2.30 14.83
N PHE A 96 -9.19 -2.42 13.59
CA PHE A 96 -9.72 -1.29 12.83
C PHE A 96 -11.03 -1.68 12.12
N GLU A 97 -11.89 -0.70 11.88
CA GLU A 97 -13.19 -0.89 11.23
C GLU A 97 -13.25 -0.22 9.86
N THR A 98 -12.44 0.80 9.63
CA THR A 98 -12.35 1.47 8.33
C THR A 98 -10.88 1.62 7.94
N MET A 99 -10.64 1.65 6.64
CA MET A 99 -9.32 1.94 6.10
C MET A 99 -9.44 2.75 4.82
N ARG A 100 -8.52 3.71 4.65
CA ARG A 100 -8.36 4.46 3.41
C ARG A 100 -7.03 4.09 2.79
N ILE A 101 -7.05 3.70 1.53
CA ILE A 101 -5.86 3.27 0.83
C ILE A 101 -5.47 4.36 -0.15
N LYS A 102 -4.20 4.75 -0.11
CA LYS A 102 -3.63 5.71 -1.05
C LYS A 102 -2.48 5.04 -1.80
N VAL A 103 -2.58 5.02 -3.13
CA VAL A 103 -1.53 4.51 -4.00
C VAL A 103 -0.84 5.70 -4.66
N VAL A 104 0.46 5.81 -4.46
CA VAL A 104 1.29 6.91 -4.98
C VAL A 104 2.20 6.38 -6.08
N PHE A 105 2.18 7.06 -7.23
CA PHE A 105 3.05 6.76 -8.36
C PHE A 105 4.17 7.79 -8.40
N GLU A 106 5.41 7.34 -8.34
CA GLU A 106 6.60 8.18 -8.39
C GLU A 106 7.40 7.86 -9.65
N ALA A 107 7.88 8.88 -10.36
CA ALA A 107 8.75 8.71 -11.51
C ALA A 107 9.60 9.95 -11.71
N ALA A 108 10.90 9.76 -11.94
CA ALA A 108 11.81 10.83 -12.33
C ALA A 108 11.64 11.20 -13.81
N ASP A 109 11.14 10.27 -14.63
CA ASP A 109 10.85 10.45 -16.05
C ASP A 109 9.38 10.17 -16.30
N SER A 110 8.62 11.17 -16.75
CA SER A 110 7.18 11.05 -17.00
C SER A 110 6.84 10.04 -18.11
N ALA A 111 7.80 9.67 -18.96
CA ALA A 111 7.60 8.63 -19.96
C ALA A 111 7.75 7.20 -19.41
N LYS A 112 8.24 7.06 -18.17
CA LYS A 112 8.52 5.78 -17.51
C LYS A 112 7.79 5.67 -16.19
N VAL A 113 6.47 5.82 -16.23
CA VAL A 113 5.60 5.74 -15.06
C VAL A 113 5.15 4.29 -14.87
N CYS A 114 5.11 3.83 -13.61
CA CYS A 114 4.54 2.53 -13.28
C CYS A 114 3.08 2.43 -13.69
N ARG A 115 2.64 1.22 -14.02
CA ARG A 115 1.24 0.89 -14.24
C ARG A 115 0.84 -0.21 -13.27
N ILE A 116 -0.42 -0.21 -12.85
CA ILE A 116 -0.95 -1.23 -11.96
C ILE A 116 -2.23 -1.81 -12.56
N LYS A 117 -2.50 -3.06 -12.20
CA LYS A 117 -3.77 -3.73 -12.52
C LYS A 117 -4.12 -4.75 -11.44
N ASN A 118 -5.37 -5.19 -11.43
CA ASN A 118 -5.87 -6.23 -10.52
C ASN A 118 -5.58 -5.92 -9.04
N PHE A 119 -5.81 -4.66 -8.66
CA PHE A 119 -5.69 -4.25 -7.26
C PHE A 119 -6.81 -4.87 -6.44
N ALA A 120 -6.46 -5.56 -5.37
CA ALA A 120 -7.40 -6.09 -4.39
C ALA A 120 -6.88 -5.81 -2.98
N ALA A 121 -7.75 -5.28 -2.13
CA ALA A 121 -7.40 -5.01 -0.75
C ALA A 121 -8.47 -5.61 0.17
N PHE A 122 -8.04 -6.21 1.28
CA PHE A 122 -8.94 -6.81 2.24
C PHE A 122 -8.37 -6.71 3.65
N ALA A 123 -9.28 -6.85 4.60
CA ALA A 123 -8.94 -6.85 6.01
C ALA A 123 -9.19 -8.25 6.58
N LEU A 124 -8.27 -8.71 7.41
CA LEU A 124 -8.31 -10.03 8.04
C LEU A 124 -8.59 -9.87 9.53
N ILE A 125 -9.39 -10.76 10.05
CA ILE A 125 -9.70 -10.80 11.47
C ILE A 125 -8.56 -11.44 12.27
#